data_c8b5cac4bf898336e3533b2d204310c5
#
_entry.id   c8b5cac4bf898336e3533b2d204310c5
#
_cell.length_a   1.000
_cell.length_b   1.000
_cell.length_c   1.000
_cell.angle_alpha   90.00
_cell.angle_beta   90.00
_cell.angle_gamma   90.00
#
_symmetry.space_group_name_H-M   'P 1'
#
loop_
_entity.id
_entity.type
_entity.pdbx_description
1 polymer ?
#
loop_
_entity_poly.entity_id
_entity_poly.type
_entity_poly.pdbx_seq_one_letter_code
_entity_poly.pdbx_strand_id
1 'polypeptide(L)'
;MCIRDSIYSVIIGKSFSSSSLGFYNQAHKMQTVPSEAIRSIIMTASYPIIANEKNPNKRYDLYLSVFSKFTFIVSAMVFLLMAVSDFAFYALLGEKWIPAAPLFSIFILITLTFPQKVVNANIIKIQGDSALYRNLSLLDTVLRIIALLVTMTYSLEMIVVGQVVAAFISAYTYTACCGKRIGFSTKKQYRIWYSIMWKPLAAFFVSKVILSFFKMGYWGDMFSAVFFLVVLCSLCELTKDHTYINLKTIYITYLKKLCK
;
A
#
# COMPACT_ATOMS: atom_id res chain seq x y z
N MET A 1 -4.91 -11.65 16.36
CA MET A 1 -4.16 -12.52 15.43
C MET A 1 -5.18 -13.20 14.52
N CYS A 2 -5.05 -13.06 13.21
CA CYS A 2 -6.04 -13.64 12.29
C CYS A 2 -5.69 -15.12 12.09
N ILE A 3 -6.68 -16.01 12.01
CA ILE A 3 -6.49 -17.46 11.74
C ILE A 3 -5.53 -17.68 10.55
N ARG A 4 -5.63 -16.82 9.55
CA ARG A 4 -4.76 -16.81 8.38
C ARG A 4 -3.28 -16.67 8.72
N ASP A 5 -2.92 -15.73 9.61
CA ASP A 5 -1.52 -15.45 9.98
C ASP A 5 -0.93 -16.64 10.75
N SER A 6 -1.76 -17.34 11.53
CA SER A 6 -1.37 -18.58 12.22
C SER A 6 -1.06 -19.71 11.23
N ILE A 7 -1.84 -19.86 10.15
CA ILE A 7 -1.58 -20.87 9.10
C ILE A 7 -0.23 -20.62 8.42
N TYR A 8 0.08 -19.36 8.06
CA TYR A 8 1.38 -19.01 7.49
C TYR A 8 2.53 -19.34 8.44
N SER A 9 2.41 -18.94 9.71
CA SER A 9 3.45 -19.22 10.71
C SER A 9 3.69 -20.73 10.92
N VAL A 10 2.64 -21.55 10.93
CA VAL A 10 2.75 -23.01 11.08
C VAL A 10 3.42 -23.64 9.86
N ILE A 11 3.03 -23.26 8.65
CA ILE A 11 3.60 -23.81 7.41
C ILE A 11 5.07 -23.39 7.28
N ILE A 12 5.39 -22.12 7.49
CA ILE A 12 6.77 -21.63 7.41
C ILE A 12 7.64 -22.30 8.50
N GLY A 13 7.12 -22.44 9.73
CA GLY A 13 7.84 -23.10 10.82
C GLY A 13 8.12 -24.59 10.59
N LYS A 14 7.30 -25.28 9.76
CA LYS A 14 7.53 -26.66 9.37
C LYS A 14 8.48 -26.80 8.16
N SER A 15 8.46 -25.85 7.25
CA SER A 15 9.19 -25.92 5.97
C SER A 15 10.55 -25.24 6.00
N PHE A 16 10.75 -24.28 6.91
CA PHE A 16 11.97 -23.48 7.02
C PHE A 16 12.54 -23.49 8.44
N SER A 17 13.71 -22.88 8.62
CA SER A 17 14.35 -22.78 9.95
C SER A 17 13.58 -21.85 10.91
N SER A 18 13.78 -22.03 12.21
CA SER A 18 13.20 -21.15 13.24
C SER A 18 13.64 -19.70 13.09
N SER A 19 14.87 -19.44 12.62
CA SER A 19 15.36 -18.09 12.32
C SER A 19 14.63 -17.47 11.13
N SER A 20 14.38 -18.22 10.05
CA SER A 20 13.60 -17.79 8.90
C SER A 20 12.18 -17.42 9.28
N LEU A 21 11.53 -18.21 10.13
CA LEU A 21 10.22 -17.89 10.68
C LEU A 21 10.27 -16.58 11.50
N GLY A 22 11.33 -16.37 12.28
CA GLY A 22 11.54 -15.14 13.03
C GLY A 22 11.61 -13.91 12.13
N PHE A 23 12.42 -13.96 11.06
CA PHE A 23 12.56 -12.88 10.09
C PHE A 23 11.25 -12.58 9.36
N TYR A 24 10.53 -13.62 8.92
CA TYR A 24 9.22 -13.48 8.30
C TYR A 24 8.21 -12.80 9.22
N ASN A 25 8.08 -13.28 10.46
CA ASN A 25 7.12 -12.74 11.42
C ASN A 25 7.45 -11.28 11.77
N GLN A 26 8.73 -10.94 11.91
CA GLN A 26 9.14 -9.59 12.21
C GLN A 26 8.89 -8.63 11.03
N ALA A 27 9.23 -9.04 9.80
CA ALA A 27 8.94 -8.28 8.60
C ALA A 27 7.42 -8.07 8.43
N HIS A 28 6.62 -9.12 8.63
CA HIS A 28 5.17 -9.04 8.57
C HIS A 28 4.59 -8.09 9.64
N LYS A 29 5.08 -8.17 10.88
CA LYS A 29 4.64 -7.29 11.97
C LYS A 29 4.95 -5.83 11.68
N MET A 30 6.19 -5.54 11.23
CA MET A 30 6.62 -4.18 10.89
C MET A 30 5.81 -3.58 9.72
N GLN A 31 5.42 -4.41 8.74
CA GLN A 31 4.56 -3.99 7.63
C GLN A 31 3.10 -3.78 8.07
N THR A 32 2.60 -4.63 8.98
CA THR A 32 1.19 -4.59 9.39
C THR A 32 0.84 -3.29 10.09
N VAL A 33 1.72 -2.74 10.93
CA VAL A 33 1.46 -1.52 11.70
C VAL A 33 1.12 -0.32 10.80
N PRO A 34 2.00 0.13 9.88
CA PRO A 34 1.67 1.27 9.01
C PRO A 34 0.54 0.95 8.02
N SER A 35 0.44 -0.30 7.57
CA SER A 35 -0.60 -0.71 6.62
C SER A 35 -2.00 -0.69 7.24
N GLU A 36 -2.17 -1.18 8.46
CA GLU A 36 -3.47 -1.13 9.15
C GLU A 36 -3.86 0.29 9.56
N ALA A 37 -2.90 1.13 9.94
CA ALA A 37 -3.16 2.53 10.20
C ALA A 37 -3.72 3.23 8.94
N ILE A 38 -3.05 3.07 7.80
CA ILE A 38 -3.53 3.69 6.54
C ILE A 38 -4.85 3.08 6.06
N ARG A 39 -5.04 1.77 6.20
CA ARG A 39 -6.31 1.10 5.88
C ARG A 39 -7.47 1.66 6.70
N SER A 40 -7.27 1.86 7.99
CA SER A 40 -8.26 2.44 8.89
C SER A 40 -8.60 3.87 8.48
N ILE A 41 -7.60 4.71 8.17
CA ILE A 41 -7.80 6.08 7.71
C ILE A 41 -8.60 6.10 6.41
N ILE A 42 -8.24 5.28 5.41
CA ILE A 42 -8.99 5.20 4.16
C ILE A 42 -10.44 4.81 4.43
N MET A 43 -10.66 3.78 5.25
CA MET A 43 -11.99 3.25 5.53
C MET A 43 -12.87 4.27 6.25
N THR A 44 -12.36 4.92 7.28
CA THR A 44 -13.12 5.87 8.10
C THR A 44 -13.36 7.20 7.40
N ALA A 45 -12.41 7.69 6.61
CA ALA A 45 -12.56 8.95 5.90
C ALA A 45 -13.39 8.81 4.61
N SER A 46 -13.20 7.74 3.82
CA SER A 46 -13.87 7.62 2.52
C SER A 46 -15.35 7.26 2.64
N TYR A 47 -15.76 6.49 3.67
CA TYR A 47 -17.13 6.02 3.82
C TYR A 47 -18.14 7.19 3.97
N PRO A 48 -18.01 8.10 4.97
CA PRO A 48 -18.98 9.18 5.15
C PRO A 48 -18.98 10.20 4.00
N ILE A 49 -17.82 10.47 3.40
CA ILE A 49 -17.70 11.41 2.28
C ILE A 49 -18.54 10.93 1.09
N ILE A 50 -18.50 9.62 0.80
CA ILE A 50 -19.20 9.05 -0.36
C ILE A 50 -20.65 8.73 -0.01
N ALA A 51 -20.96 8.29 1.23
CA ALA A 51 -22.29 7.88 1.65
C ALA A 51 -23.28 9.05 1.75
N ASN A 52 -22.81 10.23 2.20
CA ASN A 52 -23.65 11.39 2.41
C ASN A 52 -24.06 12.12 1.10
N GLU A 53 -23.39 11.86 -0.02
CA GLU A 53 -23.75 12.46 -1.30
C GLU A 53 -24.85 11.66 -2.00
N LYS A 54 -26.00 12.30 -2.25
CA LYS A 54 -27.16 11.67 -2.91
C LYS A 54 -27.11 11.78 -4.43
N ASN A 55 -26.45 12.82 -4.96
CA ASN A 55 -26.36 13.02 -6.40
C ASN A 55 -25.32 12.04 -7.00
N PRO A 56 -25.72 11.17 -7.96
CA PRO A 56 -24.81 10.18 -8.53
C PRO A 56 -23.56 10.77 -9.18
N ASN A 57 -23.68 11.90 -9.89
CA ASN A 57 -22.56 12.54 -10.57
C ASN A 57 -21.56 13.12 -9.56
N LYS A 58 -22.05 13.82 -8.53
CA LYS A 58 -21.19 14.36 -7.47
C LYS A 58 -20.55 13.23 -6.65
N ARG A 59 -21.29 12.15 -6.39
CA ARG A 59 -20.74 10.96 -5.71
C ARG A 59 -19.58 10.35 -6.49
N TYR A 60 -19.70 10.32 -7.82
CA TYR A 60 -18.64 9.87 -8.70
C TYR A 60 -17.38 10.76 -8.61
N ASP A 61 -17.54 12.09 -8.66
CA ASP A 61 -16.42 13.03 -8.55
C ASP A 61 -15.74 12.94 -7.18
N LEU A 62 -16.52 12.78 -6.11
CA LEU A 62 -16.00 12.55 -4.76
C LEU A 62 -15.21 11.24 -4.68
N TYR A 63 -15.75 10.17 -5.26
CA TYR A 63 -15.05 8.88 -5.33
C TYR A 63 -13.70 9.05 -6.04
N LEU A 64 -13.63 9.70 -7.19
CA LEU A 64 -12.40 9.95 -7.92
C LEU A 64 -11.40 10.76 -7.10
N SER A 65 -11.86 11.82 -6.46
CA SER A 65 -11.03 12.67 -5.61
C SER A 65 -10.43 11.89 -4.44
N VAL A 66 -11.25 11.11 -3.73
CA VAL A 66 -10.83 10.27 -2.61
C VAL A 66 -9.85 9.20 -3.07
N PHE A 67 -10.20 8.47 -4.14
CA PHE A 67 -9.36 7.42 -4.71
C PHE A 67 -7.98 7.94 -5.13
N SER A 68 -7.91 9.08 -5.82
CA SER A 68 -6.67 9.69 -6.29
C SER A 68 -5.78 10.14 -5.13
N LYS A 69 -6.36 10.84 -4.13
CA LYS A 69 -5.62 11.31 -2.96
C LYS A 69 -5.03 10.16 -2.14
N PHE A 70 -5.83 9.12 -1.87
CA PHE A 70 -5.31 7.96 -1.15
C PHE A 70 -4.30 7.15 -1.95
N THR A 71 -4.45 7.05 -3.26
CA THR A 71 -3.44 6.42 -4.12
C THR A 71 -2.10 7.15 -4.02
N PHE A 72 -2.10 8.48 -4.05
CA PHE A 72 -0.89 9.26 -3.91
C PHE A 72 -0.24 9.08 -2.52
N ILE A 73 -1.01 9.25 -1.45
CA ILE A 73 -0.52 9.14 -0.06
C ILE A 73 0.04 7.74 0.20
N VAL A 74 -0.69 6.70 -0.20
CA VAL A 74 -0.27 5.30 0.00
C VAL A 74 0.99 4.98 -0.78
N SER A 75 1.06 5.39 -2.06
CA SER A 75 2.25 5.11 -2.87
C SER A 75 3.49 5.87 -2.35
N ALA A 76 3.34 7.14 -1.96
CA ALA A 76 4.42 7.90 -1.35
C ALA A 76 4.91 7.25 -0.05
N MET A 77 3.98 6.83 0.83
CA MET A 77 4.31 6.15 2.09
C MET A 77 5.02 4.81 1.85
N VAL A 78 4.53 3.99 0.93
CA VAL A 78 5.12 2.67 0.63
C VAL A 78 6.54 2.81 0.13
N PHE A 79 6.80 3.67 -0.85
CA PHE A 79 8.14 3.83 -1.40
C PHE A 79 9.09 4.55 -0.44
N LEU A 80 8.58 5.44 0.42
CA LEU A 80 9.37 6.01 1.52
C LEU A 80 9.81 4.94 2.51
N LEU A 81 8.89 4.09 2.97
CA LEU A 81 9.21 2.99 3.90
C LEU A 81 10.16 1.96 3.29
N MET A 82 10.06 1.70 1.98
CA MET A 82 11.04 0.87 1.27
C MET A 82 12.41 1.56 1.19
N ALA A 83 12.46 2.88 1.04
CA ALA A 83 13.72 3.62 0.97
C ALA A 83 14.51 3.57 2.28
N VAL A 84 13.82 3.52 3.43
CA VAL A 84 14.43 3.49 4.78
C VAL A 84 14.47 2.10 5.40
N SER A 85 14.11 1.04 4.69
CA SER A 85 13.89 -0.28 5.28
C SER A 85 15.07 -0.79 6.09
N ASP A 86 16.29 -0.80 5.54
CA ASP A 86 17.47 -1.34 6.21
C ASP A 86 17.84 -0.51 7.44
N PHE A 87 17.82 0.83 7.31
CA PHE A 87 18.04 1.74 8.45
C PHE A 87 16.98 1.54 9.55
N ALA A 88 15.69 1.40 9.18
CA ALA A 88 14.63 1.22 10.16
C ALA A 88 14.79 -0.09 10.94
N PHE A 89 15.16 -1.19 10.27
CA PHE A 89 15.43 -2.46 10.96
C PHE A 89 16.67 -2.37 11.84
N TYR A 90 17.75 -1.74 11.36
CA TYR A 90 18.95 -1.51 12.16
C TYR A 90 18.66 -0.68 13.40
N ALA A 91 18.01 0.48 13.26
CA ALA A 91 17.79 1.44 14.33
C ALA A 91 16.75 0.98 15.38
N LEU A 92 15.69 0.27 14.94
CA LEU A 92 14.59 -0.14 15.83
C LEU A 92 14.80 -1.51 16.45
N LEU A 93 15.48 -2.42 15.74
CA LEU A 93 15.55 -3.84 16.11
C LEU A 93 16.99 -4.34 16.29
N GLY A 94 17.98 -3.62 15.77
CA GLY A 94 19.40 -3.99 15.78
C GLY A 94 19.83 -4.87 14.62
N GLU A 95 21.14 -5.06 14.49
CA GLU A 95 21.79 -5.75 13.34
C GLU A 95 21.24 -7.16 13.05
N LYS A 96 20.88 -7.89 14.08
CA LYS A 96 20.33 -9.25 13.96
C LYS A 96 19.10 -9.33 13.04
N TRP A 97 18.35 -8.25 12.90
CA TRP A 97 17.08 -8.24 12.17
C TRP A 97 17.18 -7.65 10.76
N ILE A 98 18.37 -7.21 10.34
CA ILE A 98 18.59 -6.68 8.98
C ILE A 98 18.16 -7.69 7.89
N PRO A 99 18.37 -9.03 8.01
CA PRO A 99 17.88 -9.97 7.02
C PRO A 99 16.35 -9.99 6.81
N ALA A 100 15.58 -9.38 7.71
CA ALA A 100 14.14 -9.22 7.55
C ALA A 100 13.73 -7.98 6.70
N ALA A 101 14.62 -7.03 6.48
CA ALA A 101 14.33 -5.80 5.74
C ALA A 101 13.96 -6.03 4.26
N PRO A 102 14.62 -6.92 3.50
CA PRO A 102 14.18 -7.27 2.15
C PRO A 102 12.77 -7.86 2.12
N LEU A 103 12.42 -8.73 3.07
CA LEU A 103 11.08 -9.30 3.19
C LEU A 103 10.04 -8.22 3.48
N PHE A 104 10.35 -7.27 4.37
CA PHE A 104 9.50 -6.12 4.65
C PHE A 104 9.27 -5.27 3.39
N SER A 105 10.32 -5.00 2.62
CA SER A 105 10.25 -4.23 1.37
C SER A 105 9.33 -4.87 0.33
N ILE A 106 9.27 -6.20 0.28
CA ILE A 106 8.31 -6.91 -0.57
C ILE A 106 6.92 -6.85 0.05
N PHE A 107 6.78 -7.10 1.36
CA PHE A 107 5.49 -7.09 2.04
C PHE A 107 4.75 -5.76 1.94
N ILE A 108 5.45 -4.64 2.09
CA ILE A 108 4.82 -3.32 2.10
C ILE A 108 4.15 -2.98 0.76
N LEU A 109 4.53 -3.63 -0.36
CA LEU A 109 3.90 -3.49 -1.66
C LEU A 109 2.42 -3.91 -1.65
N ILE A 110 2.00 -4.79 -0.72
CA ILE A 110 0.59 -5.16 -0.55
C ILE A 110 -0.25 -3.91 -0.28
N THR A 111 0.29 -2.94 0.43
CA THR A 111 -0.41 -1.71 0.81
C THR A 111 -0.79 -0.86 -0.39
N LEU A 112 -0.04 -0.95 -1.52
CA LEU A 112 -0.39 -0.27 -2.78
C LEU A 112 -1.77 -0.67 -3.32
N THR A 113 -2.30 -1.82 -2.91
CA THR A 113 -3.62 -2.30 -3.32
C THR A 113 -4.77 -1.73 -2.49
N PHE A 114 -4.49 -1.03 -1.37
CA PHE A 114 -5.52 -0.58 -0.44
C PHE A 114 -6.47 0.46 -1.02
N PRO A 115 -6.03 1.46 -1.80
CA PRO A 115 -6.97 2.38 -2.44
C PRO A 115 -8.01 1.64 -3.30
N GLN A 116 -7.58 0.66 -4.11
CA GLN A 116 -8.50 -0.14 -4.93
C GLN A 116 -9.42 -1.01 -4.09
N LYS A 117 -8.91 -1.66 -3.06
CA LYS A 117 -9.71 -2.59 -2.24
C LYS A 117 -10.65 -1.86 -1.29
N VAL A 118 -10.14 -0.91 -0.51
CA VAL A 118 -10.88 -0.30 0.59
C VAL A 118 -11.92 0.69 0.09
N VAL A 119 -11.56 1.57 -0.87
CA VAL A 119 -12.52 2.55 -1.41
C VAL A 119 -13.63 1.84 -2.19
N ASN A 120 -13.29 0.83 -3.00
CA ASN A 120 -14.30 0.02 -3.72
C ASN A 120 -15.16 -0.80 -2.76
N ALA A 121 -14.59 -1.35 -1.69
CA ALA A 121 -15.35 -2.05 -0.66
C ALA A 121 -16.36 -1.12 0.05
N ASN A 122 -15.99 0.13 0.31
CA ASN A 122 -16.92 1.10 0.89
C ASN A 122 -18.08 1.42 -0.06
N ILE A 123 -17.85 1.53 -1.36
CA ILE A 123 -18.95 1.67 -2.36
C ILE A 123 -19.91 0.48 -2.30
N ILE A 124 -19.39 -0.75 -2.28
CA ILE A 124 -20.21 -1.96 -2.21
C ILE A 124 -21.07 -1.96 -0.94
N LYS A 125 -20.49 -1.55 0.20
CA LYS A 125 -21.20 -1.44 1.49
C LYS A 125 -22.28 -0.34 1.46
N ILE A 126 -21.98 0.82 0.86
CA ILE A 126 -22.97 1.93 0.72
C ILE A 126 -24.16 1.49 -0.13
N GLN A 127 -23.95 0.62 -1.11
CA GLN A 127 -25.02 0.03 -1.93
C GLN A 127 -25.81 -1.09 -1.22
N GLY A 128 -25.43 -1.45 0.01
CA GLY A 128 -26.09 -2.49 0.80
C GLY A 128 -25.78 -3.93 0.40
N ASP A 129 -24.84 -4.17 -0.52
CA ASP A 129 -24.50 -5.52 -1.00
C ASP A 129 -23.46 -6.21 -0.10
N SER A 130 -23.91 -6.59 1.08
CA SER A 130 -23.08 -7.32 2.04
C SER A 130 -22.66 -8.71 1.53
N ALA A 131 -23.48 -9.33 0.67
CA ALA A 131 -23.18 -10.63 0.09
C ALA A 131 -21.97 -10.57 -0.85
N LEU A 132 -21.95 -9.57 -1.74
CA LEU A 132 -20.78 -9.37 -2.63
C LEU A 132 -19.52 -9.05 -1.83
N TYR A 133 -19.62 -8.16 -0.83
CA TYR A 133 -18.47 -7.83 0.03
C TYR A 133 -17.89 -9.07 0.71
N ARG A 134 -18.76 -9.91 1.28
CA ARG A 134 -18.35 -11.19 1.89
C ARG A 134 -17.67 -12.12 0.88
N ASN A 135 -18.25 -12.28 -0.32
CA ASN A 135 -17.71 -13.18 -1.34
C ASN A 135 -16.34 -12.70 -1.84
N LEU A 136 -16.14 -11.39 -2.02
CA LEU A 136 -14.84 -10.82 -2.38
C LEU A 136 -13.80 -10.99 -1.26
N SER A 137 -14.23 -10.88 0.00
CA SER A 137 -13.34 -11.12 1.15
C SER A 137 -12.94 -12.60 1.27
N LEU A 138 -13.87 -13.52 1.00
CA LEU A 138 -13.57 -14.96 0.92
C LEU A 138 -12.59 -15.25 -0.23
N LEU A 139 -12.84 -14.68 -1.41
CA LEU A 139 -11.94 -14.82 -2.56
C LEU A 139 -10.52 -14.32 -2.25
N ASP A 140 -10.36 -13.17 -1.57
CA ASP A 140 -9.06 -12.67 -1.13
C ASP A 140 -8.34 -13.69 -0.23
N THR A 141 -9.07 -14.31 0.68
CA THR A 141 -8.52 -15.33 1.59
C THR A 141 -8.09 -16.58 0.83
N VAL A 142 -8.93 -17.07 -0.07
CA VAL A 142 -8.63 -18.25 -0.91
C VAL A 142 -7.41 -18.01 -1.81
N LEU A 143 -7.35 -16.85 -2.48
CA LEU A 143 -6.19 -16.49 -3.32
C LEU A 143 -4.88 -16.48 -2.52
N ARG A 144 -4.90 -15.98 -1.30
CA ARG A 144 -3.71 -15.98 -0.44
C ARG A 144 -3.31 -17.39 0.01
N ILE A 145 -4.28 -18.25 0.32
CA ILE A 145 -4.00 -19.65 0.67
C ILE A 145 -3.40 -20.38 -0.54
N ILE A 146 -3.97 -20.20 -1.74
CA ILE A 146 -3.42 -20.80 -2.97
C ILE A 146 -2.00 -20.30 -3.21
N ALA A 147 -1.76 -18.99 -3.10
CA ALA A 147 -0.43 -18.41 -3.25
C ALA A 147 0.58 -19.04 -2.27
N LEU A 148 0.19 -19.24 -1.00
CA LEU A 148 1.03 -19.90 -0.02
C LEU A 148 1.38 -21.35 -0.43
N LEU A 149 0.37 -22.15 -0.80
CA LEU A 149 0.55 -23.54 -1.18
C LEU A 149 1.46 -23.71 -2.40
N VAL A 150 1.35 -22.79 -3.38
CA VAL A 150 2.19 -22.81 -4.57
C VAL A 150 3.63 -22.37 -4.27
N THR A 151 3.81 -21.40 -3.36
CA THR A 151 5.14 -20.80 -3.13
C THR A 151 5.92 -21.41 -1.96
N MET A 152 5.28 -22.21 -1.10
CA MET A 152 5.92 -22.78 0.10
C MET A 152 7.09 -23.74 -0.20
N THR A 153 7.18 -24.28 -1.42
CA THR A 153 8.23 -25.21 -1.85
C THR A 153 9.49 -24.51 -2.36
N TYR A 154 9.45 -23.19 -2.55
CA TYR A 154 10.57 -22.45 -3.14
C TYR A 154 11.41 -21.75 -2.05
N SER A 155 11.20 -20.48 -1.83
CA SER A 155 11.93 -19.69 -0.84
C SER A 155 10.99 -18.81 -0.01
N LEU A 156 11.53 -18.29 1.11
CA LEU A 156 10.77 -17.40 1.99
C LEU A 156 10.33 -16.12 1.26
N GLU A 157 11.20 -15.58 0.42
CA GLU A 157 10.86 -14.40 -0.40
C GLU A 157 9.74 -14.71 -1.40
N MET A 158 9.76 -15.90 -2.01
CA MET A 158 8.70 -16.32 -2.93
C MET A 158 7.35 -16.46 -2.25
N ILE A 159 7.29 -16.85 -0.97
CA ILE A 159 6.05 -16.85 -0.20
C ILE A 159 5.51 -15.42 -0.08
N VAL A 160 6.38 -14.45 0.20
CA VAL A 160 5.97 -13.03 0.30
C VAL A 160 5.54 -12.48 -1.05
N VAL A 161 6.29 -12.77 -2.12
CA VAL A 161 5.92 -12.38 -3.50
C VAL A 161 4.55 -12.97 -3.87
N GLY A 162 4.30 -14.23 -3.56
CA GLY A 162 2.99 -14.88 -3.78
C GLY A 162 1.85 -14.12 -3.09
N GLN A 163 2.05 -13.65 -1.86
CA GLN A 163 1.06 -12.86 -1.16
C GLN A 163 0.82 -11.49 -1.83
N VAL A 164 1.87 -10.85 -2.34
CA VAL A 164 1.76 -9.59 -3.09
C VAL A 164 0.94 -9.82 -4.37
N VAL A 165 1.26 -10.86 -5.15
CA VAL A 165 0.51 -11.21 -6.37
C VAL A 165 -0.96 -11.48 -6.06
N ALA A 166 -1.25 -12.28 -5.02
CA ALA A 166 -2.63 -12.55 -4.59
C ALA A 166 -3.37 -11.26 -4.20
N ALA A 167 -2.68 -10.30 -3.53
CA ALA A 167 -3.28 -9.02 -3.17
C ALA A 167 -3.63 -8.17 -4.40
N PHE A 168 -2.79 -8.15 -5.44
CA PHE A 168 -3.06 -7.45 -6.69
C PHE A 168 -4.22 -8.08 -7.49
N ILE A 169 -4.27 -9.41 -7.56
CA ILE A 169 -5.40 -10.13 -8.18
C ILE A 169 -6.70 -9.80 -7.43
N SER A 170 -6.69 -9.85 -6.10
CA SER A 170 -7.83 -9.47 -5.29
C SER A 170 -8.25 -8.00 -5.50
N ALA A 171 -7.30 -7.06 -5.58
CA ALA A 171 -7.59 -5.67 -5.88
C ALA A 171 -8.26 -5.48 -7.25
N TYR A 172 -7.82 -6.25 -8.25
CA TYR A 172 -8.46 -6.26 -9.56
C TYR A 172 -9.92 -6.72 -9.48
N THR A 173 -10.23 -7.79 -8.74
CA THR A 173 -11.61 -8.28 -8.60
C THR A 173 -12.52 -7.26 -7.90
N TYR A 174 -12.04 -6.61 -6.82
CA TYR A 174 -12.78 -5.51 -6.17
C TYR A 174 -13.06 -4.36 -7.14
N THR A 175 -12.05 -3.96 -7.93
CA THR A 175 -12.17 -2.88 -8.91
C THR A 175 -13.14 -3.23 -10.03
N ALA A 176 -13.09 -4.46 -10.54
CA ALA A 176 -13.96 -4.92 -11.63
C ALA A 176 -15.43 -5.04 -11.18
N CYS A 177 -15.68 -5.58 -9.99
CA CYS A 177 -17.03 -5.72 -9.44
C CYS A 177 -17.65 -4.36 -9.10
N CYS A 178 -16.88 -3.45 -8.49
CA CYS A 178 -17.35 -2.12 -8.18
C CYS A 178 -17.57 -1.29 -9.45
N GLY A 179 -16.67 -1.37 -10.43
CA GLY A 179 -16.76 -0.64 -11.69
C GLY A 179 -18.05 -0.90 -12.48
N LYS A 180 -18.50 -2.15 -12.51
CA LYS A 180 -19.79 -2.53 -13.13
C LYS A 180 -20.99 -1.87 -12.45
N ARG A 181 -20.92 -1.58 -11.15
CA ARG A 181 -22.04 -1.06 -10.34
C ARG A 181 -22.16 0.46 -10.35
N ILE A 182 -21.03 1.16 -10.42
CA ILE A 182 -21.01 2.63 -10.40
C ILE A 182 -20.80 3.24 -11.78
N GLY A 183 -20.85 2.42 -12.86
CA GLY A 183 -20.59 2.90 -14.21
C GLY A 183 -19.15 3.37 -14.45
N PHE A 184 -18.23 3.00 -13.56
CA PHE A 184 -16.84 3.40 -13.64
C PHE A 184 -15.95 2.27 -14.16
N SER A 185 -15.51 2.39 -15.40
CA SER A 185 -14.71 1.35 -16.06
C SER A 185 -13.44 1.02 -15.27
N THR A 186 -13.17 -0.27 -15.07
CA THR A 186 -11.94 -0.80 -14.49
C THR A 186 -10.69 -0.18 -15.15
N LYS A 187 -10.71 -0.01 -16.48
CA LYS A 187 -9.60 0.63 -17.22
C LYS A 187 -9.35 2.06 -16.79
N LYS A 188 -10.39 2.85 -16.50
CA LYS A 188 -10.23 4.24 -16.01
C LYS A 188 -9.63 4.26 -14.61
N GLN A 189 -10.06 3.37 -13.71
CA GLN A 189 -9.50 3.26 -12.36
C GLN A 189 -8.01 2.94 -12.41
N TYR A 190 -7.59 1.95 -13.21
CA TYR A 190 -6.18 1.59 -13.36
C TYR A 190 -5.37 2.68 -14.06
N ARG A 191 -5.92 3.38 -15.06
CA ARG A 191 -5.24 4.51 -15.70
C ARG A 191 -4.90 5.61 -14.67
N ILE A 192 -5.85 5.96 -13.81
CA ILE A 192 -5.63 6.94 -12.74
C ILE A 192 -4.59 6.41 -11.75
N TRP A 193 -4.71 5.16 -11.33
CA TRP A 193 -3.78 4.53 -10.41
C TRP A 193 -2.34 4.56 -10.95
N TYR A 194 -2.13 4.16 -12.20
CA TYR A 194 -0.81 4.20 -12.84
C TYR A 194 -0.29 5.63 -13.01
N SER A 195 -1.15 6.58 -13.42
CA SER A 195 -0.76 7.98 -13.61
C SER A 195 -0.28 8.67 -12.34
N ILE A 196 -0.69 8.17 -11.17
CA ILE A 196 -0.27 8.68 -9.87
C ILE A 196 0.95 7.91 -9.35
N MET A 197 0.91 6.57 -9.43
CA MET A 197 1.91 5.70 -8.80
C MET A 197 3.30 5.78 -9.44
N TRP A 198 3.39 6.07 -10.75
CA TRP A 198 4.69 6.11 -11.44
C TRP A 198 5.65 7.16 -10.85
N LYS A 199 5.13 8.27 -10.30
CA LYS A 199 5.95 9.37 -9.74
C LYS A 199 6.68 8.97 -8.46
N PRO A 200 6.00 8.44 -7.41
CA PRO A 200 6.70 7.91 -6.25
C PRO A 200 7.63 6.73 -6.62
N LEU A 201 7.26 5.90 -7.59
CA LEU A 201 8.09 4.82 -8.09
C LEU A 201 9.37 5.37 -8.73
N ALA A 202 9.27 6.36 -9.62
CA ALA A 202 10.43 6.99 -10.26
C ALA A 202 11.32 7.69 -9.22
N ALA A 203 10.73 8.42 -8.27
CA ALA A 203 11.48 9.06 -7.19
C ALA A 203 12.25 8.04 -6.34
N PHE A 204 11.66 6.88 -6.06
CA PHE A 204 12.32 5.79 -5.34
C PHE A 204 13.53 5.24 -6.11
N PHE A 205 13.37 4.93 -7.39
CA PHE A 205 14.49 4.43 -8.21
C PHE A 205 15.60 5.46 -8.34
N VAL A 206 15.26 6.72 -8.60
CA VAL A 206 16.25 7.80 -8.72
C VAL A 206 17.02 7.96 -7.40
N SER A 207 16.34 7.95 -6.25
CA SER A 207 16.98 8.07 -4.95
C SER A 207 17.94 6.91 -4.66
N LYS A 208 17.51 5.66 -4.93
CA LYS A 208 18.35 4.47 -4.72
C LYS A 208 19.54 4.43 -5.68
N VAL A 209 19.35 4.77 -6.95
CA VAL A 209 20.47 4.83 -7.93
C VAL A 209 21.51 5.88 -7.55
N ILE A 210 21.10 7.10 -7.23
CA ILE A 210 22.05 8.17 -6.87
C ILE A 210 22.84 7.78 -5.62
N LEU A 211 22.18 7.23 -4.61
CA LEU A 211 22.86 6.90 -3.35
C LEU A 211 23.68 5.61 -3.41
N SER A 212 23.43 4.73 -4.38
CA SER A 212 24.32 3.58 -4.63
C SER A 212 25.77 3.99 -4.97
N PHE A 213 25.96 5.19 -5.52
CA PHE A 213 27.31 5.73 -5.79
C PHE A 213 28.06 6.17 -4.52
N PHE A 214 27.38 6.44 -3.41
CA PHE A 214 28.00 7.01 -2.22
C PHE A 214 28.41 5.99 -1.14
N LYS A 215 28.13 4.69 -1.28
CA LYS A 215 28.51 3.58 -0.36
C LYS A 215 28.40 3.92 1.14
N MET A 216 27.33 4.61 1.56
CA MET A 216 27.16 5.15 2.94
C MET A 216 26.59 4.14 3.95
N GLY A 217 26.55 2.83 3.63
CA GLY A 217 25.96 1.82 4.52
C GLY A 217 24.50 2.14 4.91
N TYR A 218 24.07 1.79 6.11
CA TYR A 218 22.70 2.03 6.59
C TYR A 218 22.31 3.51 6.69
N TRP A 219 23.26 4.41 6.92
CA TRP A 219 23.01 5.85 6.91
C TRP A 219 22.61 6.37 5.54
N GLY A 220 23.05 5.70 4.46
CA GLY A 220 22.64 5.99 3.11
C GLY A 220 21.12 5.89 2.91
N ASP A 221 20.43 4.97 3.60
CA ASP A 221 18.98 4.84 3.50
C ASP A 221 18.24 6.03 4.13
N MET A 222 18.77 6.61 5.20
CA MET A 222 18.19 7.84 5.78
C MET A 222 18.30 9.01 4.80
N PHE A 223 19.46 9.17 4.15
CA PHE A 223 19.63 10.15 3.09
C PHE A 223 18.76 9.85 1.86
N SER A 224 18.57 8.54 1.54
CA SER A 224 17.67 8.09 0.48
C SER A 224 16.24 8.57 0.72
N ALA A 225 15.75 8.53 1.95
CA ALA A 225 14.42 9.01 2.30
C ALA A 225 14.26 10.51 2.08
N VAL A 226 15.22 11.31 2.55
CA VAL A 226 15.18 12.76 2.36
C VAL A 226 15.23 13.08 0.87
N PHE A 227 16.15 12.45 0.13
CA PHE A 227 16.29 12.65 -1.31
C PHE A 227 15.04 12.20 -2.07
N PHE A 228 14.44 11.07 -1.69
CA PHE A 228 13.16 10.61 -2.23
C PHE A 228 12.07 11.69 -2.09
N LEU A 229 11.92 12.30 -0.93
CA LEU A 229 10.92 13.34 -0.70
C LEU A 229 11.19 14.57 -1.58
N VAL A 230 12.45 14.99 -1.70
CA VAL A 230 12.84 16.13 -2.54
C VAL A 230 12.53 15.83 -4.01
N VAL A 231 12.92 14.66 -4.52
CA VAL A 231 12.66 14.25 -5.90
C VAL A 231 11.17 14.10 -6.17
N LEU A 232 10.42 13.50 -5.23
CA LEU A 232 8.96 13.35 -5.36
C LEU A 232 8.26 14.72 -5.44
N CYS A 233 8.60 15.65 -4.55
CA CYS A 233 8.05 17.01 -4.59
C CYS A 233 8.37 17.71 -5.90
N SER A 234 9.63 17.64 -6.35
CA SER A 234 10.07 18.24 -7.61
C SER A 234 9.35 17.65 -8.83
N LEU A 235 9.20 16.33 -8.90
CA LEU A 235 8.46 15.65 -9.96
C LEU A 235 6.96 16.05 -9.96
N CYS A 236 6.35 16.16 -8.78
CA CYS A 236 4.94 16.56 -8.66
C CYS A 236 4.71 18.03 -9.07
N GLU A 237 5.65 18.92 -8.77
CA GLU A 237 5.58 20.32 -9.19
C GLU A 237 5.82 20.47 -10.70
N LEU A 238 6.84 19.82 -11.25
CA LEU A 238 7.15 19.82 -12.68
C LEU A 238 6.01 19.27 -13.53
N THR A 239 5.34 18.22 -13.07
CA THR A 239 4.22 17.58 -13.78
C THR A 239 2.88 18.27 -13.50
N LYS A 240 2.84 19.35 -12.71
CA LYS A 240 1.63 20.05 -12.27
C LYS A 240 0.53 19.09 -11.79
N ASP A 241 0.91 18.14 -10.92
CA ASP A 241 -0.02 17.11 -10.45
C ASP A 241 -1.16 17.73 -9.64
N HIS A 242 -2.38 17.65 -10.18
CA HIS A 242 -3.58 18.18 -9.52
C HIS A 242 -3.82 17.55 -8.14
N THR A 243 -3.48 16.26 -7.96
CA THR A 243 -3.67 15.57 -6.68
C THR A 243 -2.71 16.13 -5.63
N TYR A 244 -1.44 16.31 -5.99
CA TYR A 244 -0.42 16.89 -5.13
C TYR A 244 -0.73 18.37 -4.80
N ILE A 245 -1.07 19.18 -5.80
CA ILE A 245 -1.40 20.60 -5.63
C ILE A 245 -2.59 20.75 -4.68
N ASN A 246 -3.65 19.97 -4.85
CA ASN A 246 -4.80 19.97 -3.96
C ASN A 246 -4.43 19.61 -2.52
N LEU A 247 -3.60 18.57 -2.31
CA LEU A 247 -3.13 18.18 -0.98
C LEU A 247 -2.26 19.27 -0.34
N LYS A 248 -1.35 19.88 -1.11
CA LYS A 248 -0.50 21.01 -0.68
C LYS A 248 -1.35 22.22 -0.25
N THR A 249 -2.38 22.55 -1.01
CA THR A 249 -3.30 23.65 -0.69
C THR A 249 -4.07 23.38 0.59
N ILE A 250 -4.59 22.18 0.79
CA ILE A 250 -5.30 21.78 2.01
C ILE A 250 -4.34 21.90 3.22
N TYR A 251 -3.12 21.41 3.11
CA TYR A 251 -2.12 21.46 4.17
C TYR A 251 -1.74 22.90 4.54
N ILE A 252 -1.47 23.77 3.55
CA ILE A 252 -1.15 25.20 3.79
C ILE A 252 -2.33 25.92 4.45
N THR A 253 -3.56 25.62 4.02
CA THR A 253 -4.77 26.23 4.62
C THR A 253 -4.96 25.80 6.07
N TYR A 254 -4.65 24.53 6.38
CA TYR A 254 -4.69 24.00 7.75
C TYR A 254 -3.64 24.65 8.64
N LEU A 255 -2.38 24.78 8.16
CA LEU A 255 -1.32 25.46 8.90
C LEU A 255 -1.67 26.93 9.19
N LYS A 256 -2.23 27.66 8.21
CA LYS A 256 -2.69 29.03 8.41
C LYS A 256 -3.80 29.16 9.46
N LYS A 257 -4.61 28.12 9.68
CA LYS A 257 -5.62 28.09 10.75
C LYS A 257 -5.04 27.78 12.12
N LEU A 258 -3.94 27.04 12.21
CA LEU A 258 -3.23 26.74 13.47
C LEU A 258 -2.39 27.91 13.95
N CYS A 259 -1.96 28.78 13.04
CA CYS A 259 -1.16 29.96 13.37
C CYS A 259 -2.02 31.21 13.67
N LYS A 260 -3.34 31.10 13.66
CA LYS A 260 -4.31 32.10 14.11
C LYS A 260 -4.94 31.67 15.44
#